data_bf57a7ee84bca6b89ba4e5ce30c0062f
#
_entry.id   bf57a7ee84bca6b89ba4e5ce30c0062f
#
_cell.length_a   1.000
_cell.length_b   1.000
_cell.length_c   1.000
_cell.angle_alpha   90.00
_cell.angle_beta   90.00
_cell.angle_gamma   90.00
#
_symmetry.space_group_name_H-M   'P 1'
#
loop_
_entity.id
_entity.type
_entity.pdbx_description
1 polymer ?
#
loop_
_entity_poly.entity_id
_entity_poly.type
_entity_poly.pdbx_seq_one_letter_code
_entity_poly.pdbx_strand_id
1 'polypeptide(L)'
;CVISGCDDPAAYNYQEGVTNPTNEVCYYTLPNLIINEIHYNPCSAQGDDFDYEFVEIYNAGDITVDMGGFEFYNSASGAPQLGLVFPEGTSMLPGEFILMTVSDAGTANYAGLGVQVFQLELGNFSNSGEAVSIEDGFGNLIDAVDYGDAAPWPAQTVAVLGNVLVQSPDGGCSTLELIQTDLNNDDPDNWQASWVDNGTPGAPNSSAFGCTDAAACDYNAAAFFDDGSCTFDCYGCTYADATNYDATATMDDGQCVFDFTNDCPADVNGDGQVGTPDLLFFLSQFGNYCPE
;
A
#
# COMPACT_ATOMS: atom_id res chain seq x y z
N CYS A 1 -23.60 -5.54 33.02
CA CYS A 1 -22.48 -5.40 32.09
C CYS A 1 -22.52 -3.99 31.53
N VAL A 2 -21.38 -3.33 31.44
CA VAL A 2 -21.26 -2.06 30.70
C VAL A 2 -20.90 -2.47 29.28
N ILE A 3 -21.74 -2.07 28.31
CA ILE A 3 -21.51 -2.28 26.89
C ILE A 3 -21.12 -0.91 26.33
N SER A 4 -19.87 -0.74 25.91
CA SER A 4 -19.37 0.47 25.26
C SER A 4 -19.45 0.28 23.75
N GLY A 5 -19.84 1.34 23.02
CA GLY A 5 -19.97 1.29 21.57
C GLY A 5 -20.70 2.51 21.02
N CYS A 6 -21.04 2.47 19.73
CA CYS A 6 -21.84 3.48 19.07
C CYS A 6 -23.33 3.22 19.28
N ASP A 7 -24.08 4.19 19.82
CA ASP A 7 -25.53 4.13 20.01
C ASP A 7 -26.33 4.96 18.99
N ASP A 8 -25.65 5.53 17.98
CA ASP A 8 -26.30 6.28 16.89
C ASP A 8 -26.77 5.32 15.78
N PRO A 9 -28.09 5.17 15.57
CA PRO A 9 -28.63 4.30 14.53
C PRO A 9 -28.26 4.69 13.09
N ALA A 10 -27.69 5.87 12.88
CA ALA A 10 -27.23 6.32 11.57
C ALA A 10 -25.79 5.89 11.26
N ALA A 11 -25.06 5.38 12.25
CA ALA A 11 -23.70 4.92 12.07
C ALA A 11 -23.66 3.47 11.57
N TYR A 12 -22.66 3.13 10.76
CA TYR A 12 -22.45 1.77 10.26
C TYR A 12 -22.14 0.77 11.38
N ASN A 13 -21.48 1.20 12.46
CA ASN A 13 -21.16 0.39 13.63
C ASN A 13 -22.14 0.56 14.79
N TYR A 14 -23.40 0.85 14.49
CA TYR A 14 -24.45 0.93 15.49
C TYR A 14 -24.61 -0.39 16.26
N GLN A 15 -24.67 -0.31 17.59
CA GLN A 15 -24.97 -1.46 18.47
C GLN A 15 -26.19 -1.17 19.33
N GLU A 16 -27.21 -2.03 19.23
CA GLU A 16 -28.36 -1.99 20.12
C GLU A 16 -27.95 -2.39 21.55
N GLY A 17 -28.43 -1.66 22.54
CA GLY A 17 -28.20 -1.99 23.96
C GLY A 17 -26.89 -1.47 24.53
N VAL A 18 -26.22 -0.55 23.86
CA VAL A 18 -25.10 0.20 24.41
C VAL A 18 -25.52 0.94 25.67
N THR A 19 -24.79 0.74 26.78
CA THR A 19 -25.06 1.35 28.08
C THR A 19 -24.04 2.44 28.46
N ASN A 20 -22.94 2.52 27.71
CA ASN A 20 -21.92 3.55 27.82
C ASN A 20 -21.54 4.02 26.40
N PRO A 21 -22.31 4.94 25.79
CA PRO A 21 -22.04 5.38 24.43
C PRO A 21 -20.72 6.14 24.37
N THR A 22 -19.91 5.77 23.37
CA THR A 22 -18.66 6.43 23.02
C THR A 22 -18.81 6.96 21.60
N ASN A 23 -19.41 8.15 21.45
CA ASN A 23 -19.67 8.73 20.13
C ASN A 23 -18.41 8.97 19.29
N GLU A 24 -17.24 8.90 19.91
CA GLU A 24 -15.93 8.97 19.23
C GLU A 24 -15.64 7.73 18.38
N VAL A 25 -16.36 6.62 18.60
CA VAL A 25 -16.21 5.39 17.82
C VAL A 25 -17.31 5.17 16.77
N CYS A 26 -18.27 6.09 16.65
CA CYS A 26 -19.27 6.01 15.58
C CYS A 26 -18.64 6.39 14.24
N TYR A 27 -18.76 5.51 13.23
CA TYR A 27 -18.35 5.86 11.88
C TYR A 27 -19.54 5.88 10.91
N TYR A 28 -19.54 6.90 10.05
CA TYR A 28 -20.62 7.20 9.10
C TYR A 28 -20.17 7.02 7.64
N THR A 29 -18.94 6.60 7.42
CA THR A 29 -18.37 6.20 6.13
C THR A 29 -17.67 4.88 6.31
N LEU A 30 -17.84 3.96 5.38
CA LEU A 30 -17.07 2.72 5.36
C LEU A 30 -15.61 3.02 5.01
N PRO A 31 -14.66 2.24 5.52
CA PRO A 31 -13.26 2.37 5.14
C PRO A 31 -13.09 2.05 3.65
N ASN A 32 -12.15 2.73 3.01
CA ASN A 32 -11.81 2.48 1.61
C ASN A 32 -10.75 1.39 1.51
N LEU A 33 -11.17 0.15 1.79
CA LEU A 33 -10.36 -1.05 1.57
C LEU A 33 -10.83 -1.68 0.26
N ILE A 34 -9.90 -2.10 -0.56
CA ILE A 34 -10.18 -2.71 -1.86
C ILE A 34 -9.46 -4.04 -2.01
N ILE A 35 -10.10 -4.99 -2.67
CA ILE A 35 -9.47 -6.20 -3.18
C ILE A 35 -8.67 -5.77 -4.41
N ASN A 36 -7.36 -5.87 -4.35
CA ASN A 36 -6.42 -5.23 -5.25
C ASN A 36 -5.72 -6.20 -6.20
N GLU A 37 -5.42 -7.42 -5.71
CA GLU A 37 -4.74 -8.45 -6.47
C GLU A 37 -5.26 -9.84 -6.10
N ILE A 38 -5.41 -10.72 -7.10
CA ILE A 38 -5.90 -12.09 -6.92
C ILE A 38 -5.02 -13.06 -7.70
N HIS A 39 -4.38 -13.99 -7.00
CA HIS A 39 -3.64 -15.10 -7.59
C HIS A 39 -4.40 -16.41 -7.36
N TYR A 40 -5.28 -16.75 -8.27
CA TYR A 40 -6.22 -17.87 -8.10
C TYR A 40 -5.80 -19.17 -8.79
N ASN A 41 -4.90 -19.10 -9.76
CA ASN A 41 -4.39 -20.25 -10.51
C ASN A 41 -2.90 -20.10 -10.83
N PRO A 42 -2.02 -20.27 -9.82
CA PRO A 42 -0.58 -20.24 -9.98
C PRO A 42 -0.09 -21.22 -11.06
N CYS A 43 0.96 -20.83 -11.77
CA CYS A 43 1.50 -21.73 -12.77
C CYS A 43 2.31 -22.86 -12.14
N SER A 44 2.34 -24.01 -12.82
CA SER A 44 3.05 -25.20 -12.34
C SER A 44 4.56 -25.01 -12.13
N ALA A 45 5.15 -23.95 -12.69
CA ALA A 45 6.55 -23.59 -12.46
C ALA A 45 6.80 -23.01 -11.07
N GLN A 46 5.77 -22.42 -10.42
CA GLN A 46 5.86 -21.94 -9.04
C GLN A 46 5.81 -23.10 -8.04
N GLY A 47 4.98 -24.11 -8.27
CA GLY A 47 4.79 -25.24 -7.38
C GLY A 47 3.36 -25.73 -7.31
N ASP A 48 2.90 -26.07 -6.11
CA ASP A 48 1.51 -26.44 -5.84
C ASP A 48 0.62 -25.19 -5.77
N ASP A 49 -0.55 -25.19 -6.39
CA ASP A 49 -1.46 -24.05 -6.46
C ASP A 49 -1.72 -23.45 -5.07
N PHE A 50 -2.09 -24.30 -4.11
CA PHE A 50 -2.41 -23.88 -2.75
C PHE A 50 -1.26 -23.19 -2.00
N ASP A 51 -0.03 -23.39 -2.45
CA ASP A 51 1.14 -22.78 -1.82
C ASP A 51 1.45 -21.40 -2.37
N TYR A 52 0.76 -20.97 -3.44
CA TYR A 52 0.99 -19.69 -4.10
C TYR A 52 -0.30 -18.88 -4.33
N GLU A 53 -1.48 -19.45 -4.08
CA GLU A 53 -2.74 -18.72 -4.12
C GLU A 53 -2.79 -17.64 -3.04
N PHE A 54 -3.24 -16.45 -3.44
CA PHE A 54 -3.54 -15.36 -2.51
C PHE A 54 -4.62 -14.40 -3.02
N VAL A 55 -5.24 -13.70 -2.09
CA VAL A 55 -5.98 -12.47 -2.35
C VAL A 55 -5.36 -11.37 -1.52
N GLU A 56 -5.19 -10.20 -2.11
CA GLU A 56 -4.63 -9.02 -1.48
C GLU A 56 -5.69 -7.95 -1.25
N ILE A 57 -5.69 -7.37 -0.04
CA ILE A 57 -6.45 -6.18 0.31
C ILE A 57 -5.48 -5.01 0.43
N TYR A 58 -5.87 -3.86 -0.11
CA TYR A 58 -5.16 -2.59 -0.04
C TYR A 58 -5.99 -1.54 0.67
N ASN A 59 -5.38 -0.78 1.59
CA ASN A 59 -6.01 0.40 2.18
C ASN A 59 -5.80 1.61 1.28
N ALA A 60 -6.76 1.88 0.41
CA ALA A 60 -6.77 3.02 -0.50
C ALA A 60 -7.29 4.31 0.16
N GLY A 61 -7.68 4.25 1.44
CA GLY A 61 -8.14 5.39 2.22
C GLY A 61 -7.00 6.22 2.82
N ASP A 62 -7.38 7.27 3.51
CA ASP A 62 -6.48 8.21 4.19
C ASP A 62 -6.42 8.04 5.71
N ILE A 63 -7.10 7.01 6.23
CA ILE A 63 -7.16 6.69 7.66
C ILE A 63 -6.65 5.29 7.96
N THR A 64 -6.12 5.11 9.16
CA THR A 64 -5.84 3.77 9.68
C THR A 64 -7.13 3.03 9.96
N VAL A 65 -7.25 1.81 9.45
CA VAL A 65 -8.41 0.93 9.66
C VAL A 65 -8.06 -0.12 10.70
N ASP A 66 -8.88 -0.22 11.75
CA ASP A 66 -8.85 -1.37 12.68
C ASP A 66 -9.62 -2.52 12.03
N MET A 67 -8.90 -3.58 11.70
CA MET A 67 -9.42 -4.77 11.01
C MET A 67 -9.91 -5.83 11.98
N GLY A 68 -9.74 -5.63 13.30
CA GLY A 68 -10.17 -6.62 14.29
C GLY A 68 -11.65 -6.96 14.15
N GLY A 69 -11.96 -8.26 13.94
CA GLY A 69 -13.32 -8.74 13.74
C GLY A 69 -13.88 -8.56 12.32
N PHE A 70 -13.13 -8.00 11.36
CA PHE A 70 -13.55 -8.04 9.95
C PHE A 70 -13.54 -9.49 9.45
N GLU A 71 -14.38 -9.77 8.48
CA GLU A 71 -14.62 -11.10 7.95
C GLU A 71 -14.30 -11.13 6.45
N PHE A 72 -13.52 -12.12 6.03
CA PHE A 72 -13.25 -12.39 4.62
C PHE A 72 -13.99 -13.64 4.18
N TYR A 73 -14.70 -13.55 3.08
CA TYR A 73 -15.48 -14.63 2.50
C TYR A 73 -14.95 -15.02 1.12
N ASN A 74 -15.05 -16.33 0.81
CA ASN A 74 -14.86 -16.88 -0.52
C ASN A 74 -16.08 -17.73 -0.91
N SER A 75 -16.21 -18.12 -2.17
CA SER A 75 -17.36 -18.90 -2.64
C SER A 75 -16.98 -20.07 -3.55
N ALA A 76 -15.75 -20.57 -3.49
CA ALA A 76 -15.28 -21.71 -4.28
C ALA A 76 -16.19 -22.95 -4.18
N SER A 77 -16.90 -23.11 -3.08
CA SER A 77 -17.92 -24.17 -2.88
C SER A 77 -19.28 -23.86 -3.51
N GLY A 78 -19.44 -22.72 -4.19
CA GLY A 78 -20.69 -22.26 -4.81
C GLY A 78 -21.64 -21.50 -3.89
N ALA A 79 -21.26 -21.23 -2.64
CA ALA A 79 -21.95 -20.36 -1.71
C ALA A 79 -20.93 -19.60 -0.86
N PRO A 80 -21.21 -18.38 -0.41
CA PRO A 80 -20.30 -17.64 0.47
C PRO A 80 -19.92 -18.49 1.70
N GLN A 81 -18.62 -18.58 1.94
CA GLN A 81 -18.02 -19.31 3.04
C GLN A 81 -17.07 -18.36 3.78
N LEU A 82 -17.25 -18.26 5.09
CA LEU A 82 -16.32 -17.51 5.93
C LEU A 82 -14.94 -18.17 5.90
N GLY A 83 -13.97 -17.48 5.32
CA GLY A 83 -12.60 -17.97 5.18
C GLY A 83 -11.70 -17.50 6.31
N LEU A 84 -11.94 -16.28 6.83
CA LEU A 84 -11.10 -15.69 7.88
C LEU A 84 -11.89 -14.67 8.68
N VAL A 85 -11.70 -14.65 10.01
CA VAL A 85 -12.00 -13.50 10.87
C VAL A 85 -10.67 -12.87 11.28
N PHE A 86 -10.46 -11.60 10.94
CA PHE A 86 -9.20 -10.93 11.29
C PHE A 86 -9.05 -10.83 12.82
N PRO A 87 -7.90 -11.22 13.36
CA PRO A 87 -7.65 -11.16 14.80
C PRO A 87 -7.74 -9.73 15.36
N GLU A 88 -8.17 -9.61 16.60
CA GLU A 88 -8.13 -8.35 17.34
C GLU A 88 -6.72 -7.73 17.35
N GLY A 89 -6.67 -6.43 17.07
CA GLY A 89 -5.40 -5.69 16.98
C GLY A 89 -4.75 -5.72 15.60
N THR A 90 -5.38 -6.38 14.61
CA THR A 90 -5.00 -6.22 13.20
C THR A 90 -5.38 -4.81 12.75
N SER A 91 -4.45 -4.10 12.10
CA SER A 91 -4.71 -2.76 11.57
C SER A 91 -4.01 -2.56 10.23
N MET A 92 -4.56 -1.68 9.40
CA MET A 92 -3.98 -1.25 8.13
C MET A 92 -3.80 0.26 8.12
N LEU A 93 -2.57 0.74 8.00
CA LEU A 93 -2.29 2.15 7.71
C LEU A 93 -2.69 2.49 6.26
N PRO A 94 -2.92 3.78 5.93
CA PRO A 94 -3.04 4.21 4.54
C PRO A 94 -1.89 3.70 3.68
N GLY A 95 -2.21 3.08 2.55
CA GLY A 95 -1.22 2.53 1.61
C GLY A 95 -0.66 1.16 1.99
N GLU A 96 -1.11 0.53 3.05
CA GLU A 96 -0.69 -0.83 3.42
C GLU A 96 -1.49 -1.92 2.70
N PHE A 97 -0.86 -3.09 2.63
CA PHE A 97 -1.40 -4.31 2.05
C PHE A 97 -1.55 -5.41 3.10
N ILE A 98 -2.54 -6.25 2.93
CA ILE A 98 -2.73 -7.52 3.67
C ILE A 98 -2.95 -8.63 2.65
N LEU A 99 -2.31 -9.77 2.86
CA LEU A 99 -2.47 -10.98 2.04
C LEU A 99 -3.26 -12.04 2.81
N MET A 100 -4.22 -12.66 2.13
CA MET A 100 -4.86 -13.90 2.57
C MET A 100 -4.36 -15.04 1.70
N THR A 101 -3.86 -16.11 2.32
CA THR A 101 -3.30 -17.30 1.67
C THR A 101 -4.08 -18.55 2.05
N VAL A 102 -3.92 -19.63 1.29
CA VAL A 102 -4.72 -20.84 1.43
C VAL A 102 -4.04 -21.88 2.33
N SER A 103 -2.71 -21.89 2.38
CA SER A 103 -1.94 -22.92 3.09
C SER A 103 -0.89 -22.35 4.04
N ASP A 104 -0.40 -23.20 4.96
CA ASP A 104 0.76 -22.88 5.81
C ASP A 104 2.00 -22.55 4.96
N ALA A 105 2.20 -23.27 3.87
CA ALA A 105 3.32 -23.04 2.95
C ALA A 105 3.15 -21.71 2.22
N GLY A 106 1.94 -21.36 1.78
CA GLY A 106 1.62 -20.06 1.20
C GLY A 106 1.92 -18.92 2.15
N THR A 107 1.48 -19.03 3.39
CA THR A 107 1.79 -18.04 4.44
C THR A 107 3.32 -17.89 4.63
N ALA A 108 4.06 -18.99 4.62
CA ALA A 108 5.51 -18.97 4.75
C ALA A 108 6.22 -18.38 3.52
N ASN A 109 5.70 -18.61 2.31
CA ASN A 109 6.24 -18.07 1.06
C ASN A 109 6.21 -16.54 1.02
N TYR A 110 5.15 -15.95 1.58
CA TYR A 110 4.93 -14.49 1.57
C TYR A 110 5.37 -13.78 2.86
N ALA A 111 5.73 -14.50 3.93
CA ALA A 111 6.11 -13.92 5.23
C ALA A 111 7.31 -12.94 5.18
N GLY A 112 8.14 -13.01 4.12
CA GLY A 112 9.32 -12.15 3.94
C GLY A 112 9.04 -10.80 3.28
N LEU A 113 7.80 -10.52 2.84
CA LEU A 113 7.46 -9.31 2.09
C LEU A 113 7.34 -8.05 2.95
N GLY A 114 7.26 -8.21 4.28
CA GLY A 114 7.11 -7.07 5.19
C GLY A 114 5.68 -6.58 5.36
N VAL A 115 4.70 -7.31 4.83
CA VAL A 115 3.27 -7.09 4.99
C VAL A 115 2.65 -8.14 5.91
N GLN A 116 1.45 -7.90 6.39
CA GLN A 116 0.71 -8.88 7.18
C GLN A 116 0.16 -9.98 6.25
N VAL A 117 0.35 -11.24 6.64
CA VAL A 117 -0.11 -12.42 5.88
C VAL A 117 -0.96 -13.27 6.80
N PHE A 118 -2.16 -13.59 6.37
CA PHE A 118 -3.11 -14.43 7.10
C PHE A 118 -3.47 -15.65 6.28
N GLN A 119 -3.58 -16.79 6.95
CA GLN A 119 -4.07 -18.02 6.33
C GLN A 119 -5.58 -18.10 6.48
N LEU A 120 -6.28 -18.49 5.41
CA LEU A 120 -7.69 -18.85 5.50
C LEU A 120 -7.86 -20.08 6.39
N GLU A 121 -8.87 -20.03 7.26
CA GLU A 121 -9.26 -21.18 8.08
C GLU A 121 -10.00 -22.22 7.24
N LEU A 122 -10.75 -21.76 6.24
CA LEU A 122 -11.56 -22.58 5.33
C LEU A 122 -11.51 -22.02 3.91
N GLY A 123 -11.54 -22.95 2.94
CA GLY A 123 -11.63 -22.63 1.52
C GLY A 123 -10.28 -22.60 0.82
N ASN A 124 -10.35 -22.36 -0.45
CA ASN A 124 -9.27 -22.12 -1.41
C ASN A 124 -9.83 -21.19 -2.47
N PHE A 125 -9.01 -20.71 -3.39
CA PHE A 125 -9.49 -19.91 -4.49
C PHE A 125 -9.79 -20.79 -5.71
N SER A 126 -10.89 -20.49 -6.40
CA SER A 126 -11.34 -21.30 -7.54
C SER A 126 -10.60 -20.94 -8.81
N ASN A 127 -9.98 -21.92 -9.47
CA ASN A 127 -9.36 -21.74 -10.77
C ASN A 127 -10.35 -21.38 -11.90
N SER A 128 -11.65 -21.47 -11.64
CA SER A 128 -12.72 -21.15 -12.60
C SER A 128 -13.48 -19.86 -12.28
N GLY A 129 -13.02 -19.13 -11.27
CA GLY A 129 -13.69 -17.93 -10.79
C GLY A 129 -14.60 -18.16 -9.59
N GLU A 130 -14.74 -17.14 -8.79
CA GLU A 130 -15.63 -17.09 -7.63
C GLU A 130 -15.79 -15.65 -7.13
N ALA A 131 -16.78 -15.46 -6.25
CA ALA A 131 -16.90 -14.22 -5.49
C ALA A 131 -16.05 -14.29 -4.22
N VAL A 132 -15.25 -13.25 -4.01
CA VAL A 132 -14.55 -12.96 -2.75
C VAL A 132 -15.04 -11.64 -2.19
N SER A 133 -15.16 -11.52 -0.87
CA SER A 133 -15.65 -10.30 -0.24
C SER A 133 -15.07 -10.09 1.15
N ILE A 134 -15.09 -8.83 1.57
CA ILE A 134 -14.73 -8.41 2.92
C ILE A 134 -15.91 -7.66 3.55
N GLU A 135 -16.26 -8.03 4.77
CA GLU A 135 -17.27 -7.36 5.59
C GLU A 135 -16.64 -6.85 6.87
N ASP A 136 -17.18 -5.77 7.44
CA ASP A 136 -16.77 -5.34 8.78
C ASP A 136 -17.40 -6.23 9.86
N GLY A 137 -16.96 -6.09 11.12
CA GLY A 137 -17.49 -6.85 12.25
C GLY A 137 -18.97 -6.59 12.58
N PHE A 138 -19.64 -5.72 11.82
CA PHE A 138 -21.06 -5.40 11.93
C PHE A 138 -21.88 -5.97 10.75
N GLY A 139 -21.23 -6.62 9.79
CA GLY A 139 -21.83 -7.20 8.59
C GLY A 139 -22.09 -6.18 7.47
N ASN A 140 -21.39 -5.04 7.48
CA ASN A 140 -21.42 -4.13 6.34
C ASN A 140 -20.42 -4.61 5.30
N LEU A 141 -20.88 -4.75 4.04
CA LEU A 141 -20.00 -5.05 2.93
C LEU A 141 -19.05 -3.87 2.70
N ILE A 142 -17.75 -4.16 2.74
CA ILE A 142 -16.68 -3.19 2.48
C ILE A 142 -16.30 -3.24 1.02
N ASP A 143 -16.01 -4.44 0.50
CA ASP A 143 -15.63 -4.66 -0.88
C ASP A 143 -15.93 -6.10 -1.32
N ALA A 144 -16.15 -6.30 -2.64
CA ALA A 144 -16.37 -7.62 -3.23
C ALA A 144 -15.93 -7.66 -4.68
N VAL A 145 -15.43 -8.80 -5.12
CA VAL A 145 -15.06 -9.07 -6.51
C VAL A 145 -15.53 -10.47 -6.88
N ASP A 146 -16.29 -10.58 -7.99
CA ASP A 146 -16.70 -11.86 -8.58
C ASP A 146 -15.82 -12.13 -9.82
N TYR A 147 -14.60 -12.64 -9.57
CA TYR A 147 -13.62 -12.87 -10.64
C TYR A 147 -13.91 -14.14 -11.44
N GLY A 148 -13.38 -14.19 -12.67
CA GLY A 148 -13.50 -15.33 -13.57
C GLY A 148 -12.21 -15.64 -14.33
N ASP A 149 -12.18 -16.85 -14.92
CA ASP A 149 -11.08 -17.38 -15.76
C ASP A 149 -11.25 -17.10 -17.25
N ALA A 150 -12.36 -16.50 -17.67
CA ALA A 150 -12.74 -16.28 -19.04
C ALA A 150 -13.20 -14.83 -19.31
N ALA A 151 -13.21 -14.42 -20.55
CA ALA A 151 -13.69 -13.09 -20.93
C ALA A 151 -15.06 -12.78 -20.31
N PRO A 152 -15.29 -11.57 -19.76
CA PRO A 152 -14.46 -10.36 -19.94
C PRO A 152 -13.22 -10.24 -19.05
N TRP A 153 -13.01 -11.13 -18.10
CA TRP A 153 -11.80 -11.12 -17.27
C TRP A 153 -10.53 -11.27 -18.10
N PRO A 154 -9.41 -10.62 -17.73
CA PRO A 154 -8.16 -10.73 -18.46
C PRO A 154 -7.59 -12.15 -18.38
N ALA A 155 -7.70 -12.89 -19.47
CA ALA A 155 -7.23 -14.25 -19.64
C ALA A 155 -6.25 -14.37 -20.81
N GLN A 156 -5.51 -13.30 -21.17
CA GLN A 156 -5.03 -13.14 -22.54
C GLN A 156 -3.52 -12.89 -22.69
N THR A 157 -3.02 -13.41 -23.80
CA THR A 157 -1.81 -13.03 -24.50
C THR A 157 -1.87 -11.57 -24.95
N VAL A 158 -0.96 -10.74 -24.49
CA VAL A 158 -0.85 -9.34 -24.91
C VAL A 158 0.33 -9.18 -25.87
N ALA A 159 0.10 -8.57 -27.05
CA ALA A 159 1.16 -8.19 -27.96
C ALA A 159 1.58 -6.74 -27.65
N VAL A 160 2.73 -6.54 -27.05
CA VAL A 160 3.28 -5.23 -26.76
C VAL A 160 4.52 -4.99 -27.61
N LEU A 161 4.56 -3.88 -28.34
CA LEU A 161 5.68 -3.47 -29.20
C LEU A 161 6.16 -4.55 -30.19
N GLY A 162 5.23 -5.43 -30.64
CA GLY A 162 5.52 -6.50 -31.57
C GLY A 162 6.06 -7.78 -30.93
N ASN A 163 6.19 -7.84 -29.62
CA ASN A 163 6.44 -9.06 -28.86
C ASN A 163 5.13 -9.62 -28.33
N VAL A 164 4.98 -10.92 -28.39
CA VAL A 164 3.85 -11.63 -27.79
C VAL A 164 4.31 -12.05 -26.40
N LEU A 165 3.79 -11.39 -25.37
CA LEU A 165 3.92 -11.82 -23.98
C LEU A 165 2.68 -12.66 -23.65
N VAL A 166 2.88 -13.87 -23.22
CA VAL A 166 1.80 -14.70 -22.69
C VAL A 166 1.67 -14.40 -21.22
N GLN A 167 0.67 -13.59 -20.90
CA GLN A 167 0.31 -13.28 -19.52
C GLN A 167 -1.11 -13.78 -19.30
N SER A 168 -1.27 -14.68 -18.37
CA SER A 168 -2.55 -15.24 -18.04
C SER A 168 -2.62 -15.49 -16.54
N PRO A 169 -3.60 -14.95 -15.85
CA PRO A 169 -3.87 -15.30 -14.45
C PRO A 169 -4.33 -16.75 -14.30
N ASP A 170 -4.83 -17.37 -15.40
CA ASP A 170 -5.24 -18.76 -15.43
C ASP A 170 -4.05 -19.66 -15.81
N GLY A 171 -3.24 -20.03 -14.84
CA GLY A 171 -2.10 -20.95 -14.96
C GLY A 171 -0.90 -20.43 -15.75
N GLY A 172 -0.87 -19.15 -16.09
CA GLY A 172 0.18 -18.52 -16.91
C GLY A 172 1.21 -17.71 -16.10
N CYS A 173 1.33 -17.93 -14.82
CA CYS A 173 2.21 -17.24 -13.86
C CYS A 173 1.88 -15.78 -13.58
N SER A 174 0.86 -15.20 -14.19
CA SER A 174 0.38 -13.84 -13.84
C SER A 174 -0.72 -13.93 -12.77
N THR A 175 -0.94 -12.82 -12.08
CA THR A 175 -2.08 -12.59 -11.20
C THR A 175 -3.13 -11.73 -11.89
N LEU A 176 -4.32 -11.61 -11.32
CA LEU A 176 -5.26 -10.53 -11.64
C LEU A 176 -4.87 -9.33 -10.79
N GLU A 177 -4.59 -8.19 -11.41
CA GLU A 177 -4.28 -6.94 -10.75
C GLU A 177 -5.28 -5.85 -11.16
N LEU A 178 -5.80 -5.10 -10.21
CA LEU A 178 -6.56 -3.89 -10.49
C LEU A 178 -5.65 -2.84 -11.12
N ILE A 179 -6.05 -2.28 -12.27
CA ILE A 179 -5.20 -1.34 -13.05
C ILE A 179 -4.90 -0.07 -12.25
N GLN A 180 -5.89 0.45 -11.52
CA GLN A 180 -5.76 1.62 -10.65
C GLN A 180 -6.69 1.46 -9.44
N THR A 181 -6.24 1.84 -8.28
CA THR A 181 -6.94 1.65 -7.00
C THR A 181 -8.17 2.53 -6.78
N ASP A 182 -8.44 3.48 -7.67
CA ASP A 182 -9.63 4.34 -7.67
C ASP A 182 -10.71 3.88 -8.67
N LEU A 183 -10.46 2.80 -9.41
CA LEU A 183 -11.42 2.20 -10.33
C LEU A 183 -12.37 1.25 -9.58
N ASN A 184 -13.56 1.08 -10.16
CA ASN A 184 -14.50 0.08 -9.67
C ASN A 184 -13.97 -1.34 -9.97
N ASN A 185 -13.65 -2.10 -8.94
CA ASN A 185 -13.13 -3.45 -9.07
C ASN A 185 -14.19 -4.54 -9.34
N ASP A 186 -15.49 -4.19 -9.36
CA ASP A 186 -16.55 -5.06 -9.89
C ASP A 186 -16.55 -5.13 -11.42
N ASP A 187 -15.84 -4.21 -12.11
CA ASP A 187 -15.79 -4.16 -13.55
C ASP A 187 -14.53 -4.87 -14.07
N PRO A 188 -14.67 -6.00 -14.79
CA PRO A 188 -13.55 -6.76 -15.32
C PRO A 188 -12.62 -5.95 -16.24
N ASP A 189 -13.15 -4.90 -16.90
CA ASP A 189 -12.35 -4.03 -17.79
C ASP A 189 -11.32 -3.19 -17.00
N ASN A 190 -11.45 -3.10 -15.68
CA ASN A 190 -10.53 -2.40 -14.79
C ASN A 190 -9.41 -3.31 -14.25
N TRP A 191 -9.40 -4.58 -14.64
CA TRP A 191 -8.38 -5.55 -14.25
C TRP A 191 -7.43 -5.85 -15.39
N GLN A 192 -6.23 -6.27 -15.05
CA GLN A 192 -5.20 -6.74 -15.98
C GLN A 192 -4.55 -8.03 -15.46
N ALA A 193 -3.93 -8.78 -16.38
CA ALA A 193 -2.93 -9.76 -15.97
C ALA A 193 -1.66 -9.03 -15.53
N SER A 194 -1.04 -9.45 -14.44
CA SER A 194 0.21 -8.83 -13.97
C SER A 194 1.30 -8.87 -15.07
N TRP A 195 2.09 -7.79 -15.14
CA TRP A 195 3.20 -7.66 -16.09
C TRP A 195 4.46 -8.39 -15.62
N VAL A 196 4.47 -8.84 -14.38
CA VAL A 196 5.53 -9.63 -13.78
C VAL A 196 5.01 -11.01 -13.37
N ASP A 197 5.84 -12.03 -13.48
CA ASP A 197 5.47 -13.36 -13.04
C ASP A 197 5.23 -13.35 -11.52
N ASN A 198 4.16 -14.00 -11.11
CA ASN A 198 3.72 -14.15 -9.72
C ASN A 198 3.14 -12.86 -9.08
N GLY A 199 2.86 -11.83 -9.90
CA GLY A 199 2.27 -10.59 -9.45
C GLY A 199 3.19 -9.72 -8.60
N THR A 200 2.56 -8.84 -7.84
CA THR A 200 3.23 -7.84 -6.99
C THR A 200 2.78 -7.90 -5.52
N PRO A 201 2.66 -9.09 -4.90
CA PRO A 201 2.10 -9.21 -3.55
C PRO A 201 2.85 -8.34 -2.54
N GLY A 202 2.11 -7.51 -1.81
CA GLY A 202 2.66 -6.59 -0.81
C GLY A 202 3.25 -5.30 -1.39
N ALA A 203 3.03 -5.03 -2.67
CA ALA A 203 3.54 -3.86 -3.38
C ALA A 203 2.48 -3.29 -4.36
N PRO A 204 2.65 -2.07 -4.87
CA PRO A 204 1.77 -1.55 -5.90
C PRO A 204 1.73 -2.43 -7.14
N ASN A 205 0.54 -2.60 -7.72
CA ASN A 205 0.29 -3.42 -8.91
C ASN A 205 1.20 -3.04 -10.08
N SER A 206 1.55 -4.04 -10.89
CA SER A 206 2.42 -3.85 -12.04
C SER A 206 1.79 -2.93 -13.09
N SER A 207 2.61 -2.19 -13.80
CA SER A 207 2.17 -1.32 -14.89
C SER A 207 2.87 -1.72 -16.19
N ALA A 208 2.12 -1.69 -17.29
CA ALA A 208 2.73 -1.91 -18.60
C ALA A 208 3.78 -0.84 -18.92
N PHE A 209 3.47 0.40 -18.60
CA PHE A 209 4.27 1.57 -19.00
C PHE A 209 4.47 2.52 -17.82
N GLY A 210 5.62 3.18 -17.81
CA GLY A 210 6.00 4.20 -16.85
C GLY A 210 7.50 4.46 -16.88
N CYS A 211 7.96 5.38 -16.08
CA CYS A 211 9.39 5.64 -15.96
C CYS A 211 10.13 4.48 -15.28
N THR A 212 11.06 3.83 -15.97
CA THR A 212 11.87 2.72 -15.44
C THR A 212 13.26 3.14 -14.96
N ASP A 213 13.60 4.42 -15.02
CA ASP A 213 14.89 4.94 -14.51
C ASP A 213 14.79 5.23 -13.01
N ALA A 214 15.47 4.42 -12.20
CA ALA A 214 15.49 4.56 -10.74
C ALA A 214 16.08 5.89 -10.23
N ALA A 215 16.71 6.69 -11.10
CA ALA A 215 17.19 8.02 -10.76
C ALA A 215 16.15 9.10 -11.06
N ALA A 216 15.05 8.78 -11.72
CA ALA A 216 13.99 9.73 -12.02
C ALA A 216 13.08 9.97 -10.81
N CYS A 217 12.46 11.12 -10.76
CA CYS A 217 11.52 11.55 -9.71
C CYS A 217 10.22 10.78 -9.71
N ASP A 218 9.80 10.41 -10.88
CA ASP A 218 8.58 9.66 -11.20
C ASP A 218 8.90 8.20 -11.56
N TYR A 219 10.03 7.69 -11.02
CA TYR A 219 10.37 6.28 -11.14
C TYR A 219 9.20 5.39 -10.67
N ASN A 220 8.75 4.54 -11.55
CA ASN A 220 7.73 3.55 -11.26
C ASN A 220 8.37 2.15 -11.23
N ALA A 221 8.63 1.62 -10.03
CA ALA A 221 9.22 0.29 -9.86
C ALA A 221 8.33 -0.83 -10.42
N ALA A 222 7.03 -0.58 -10.60
CA ALA A 222 6.06 -1.52 -11.15
C ALA A 222 5.97 -1.45 -12.69
N ALA A 223 6.63 -0.46 -13.35
CA ALA A 223 6.62 -0.35 -14.81
C ALA A 223 7.51 -1.40 -15.45
N PHE A 224 6.96 -2.07 -16.47
CA PHE A 224 7.69 -3.06 -17.27
C PHE A 224 8.39 -2.45 -18.50
N PHE A 225 7.76 -1.43 -19.11
CA PHE A 225 8.31 -0.71 -20.26
C PHE A 225 8.47 0.78 -19.93
N ASP A 226 9.62 1.34 -20.30
CA ASP A 226 9.83 2.78 -20.25
C ASP A 226 8.98 3.47 -21.32
N ASP A 227 8.14 4.41 -20.89
CA ASP A 227 7.27 5.22 -21.77
C ASP A 227 7.87 6.59 -22.10
N GLY A 228 9.07 6.85 -21.62
CA GLY A 228 9.76 8.14 -21.79
C GLY A 228 9.19 9.25 -20.90
N SER A 229 8.38 8.92 -19.89
CA SER A 229 7.81 9.88 -18.95
C SER A 229 8.81 10.36 -17.90
N CYS A 230 9.98 9.72 -17.78
CA CYS A 230 10.97 10.02 -16.75
C CYS A 230 11.25 11.52 -16.62
N THR A 231 11.05 12.06 -15.44
CA THR A 231 11.37 13.44 -15.08
C THR A 231 12.51 13.50 -14.08
N PHE A 232 13.38 14.51 -14.23
CA PHE A 232 14.52 14.72 -13.34
C PHE A 232 14.51 16.13 -12.72
N ASP A 233 13.45 16.89 -12.94
CA ASP A 233 13.32 18.29 -12.49
C ASP A 233 12.96 18.41 -11.00
N CYS A 234 12.90 17.29 -10.28
CA CYS A 234 12.64 17.26 -8.85
C CYS A 234 13.90 17.54 -7.99
N TYR A 235 15.06 17.58 -8.61
CA TYR A 235 16.29 17.85 -7.92
C TYR A 235 16.51 19.36 -7.77
N GLY A 236 16.74 19.81 -6.56
CA GLY A 236 17.02 21.19 -6.21
C GLY A 236 17.26 21.32 -4.71
N CYS A 237 17.53 22.53 -4.26
CA CYS A 237 17.71 22.75 -2.83
C CYS A 237 16.39 22.70 -2.07
N THR A 238 16.24 21.72 -1.16
CA THR A 238 15.03 21.50 -0.34
C THR A 238 15.05 22.23 1.00
N TYR A 239 16.12 22.95 1.33
CA TYR A 239 16.23 23.69 2.59
C TYR A 239 15.65 25.09 2.44
N ALA A 240 14.57 25.38 3.18
CA ALA A 240 13.84 26.66 3.09
C ALA A 240 14.69 27.90 3.44
N ASP A 241 15.76 27.72 4.22
CA ASP A 241 16.66 28.78 4.64
C ASP A 241 17.81 29.05 3.62
N ALA A 242 17.89 28.23 2.58
CA ALA A 242 18.87 28.43 1.51
C ALA A 242 18.44 29.56 0.53
N THR A 243 19.39 30.31 0.01
CA THR A 243 19.12 31.42 -0.94
C THR A 243 18.63 30.92 -2.30
N ASN A 244 18.94 29.68 -2.63
CA ASN A 244 18.49 28.94 -3.82
C ASN A 244 17.49 27.88 -3.51
N TYR A 245 16.70 28.05 -2.43
CA TYR A 245 15.58 27.13 -2.12
C TYR A 245 14.63 26.98 -3.30
N ASP A 246 14.34 25.74 -3.68
CA ASP A 246 13.36 25.41 -4.69
C ASP A 246 12.15 24.71 -4.05
N ALA A 247 11.03 25.43 -3.96
CA ALA A 247 9.80 24.89 -3.37
C ALA A 247 9.19 23.74 -4.18
N THR A 248 9.64 23.51 -5.41
CA THR A 248 9.18 22.42 -6.29
C THR A 248 10.07 21.19 -6.20
N ALA A 249 11.29 21.34 -5.66
CA ALA A 249 12.20 20.21 -5.45
C ALA A 249 11.68 19.28 -4.35
N THR A 250 11.64 18.00 -4.63
CA THR A 250 11.33 16.93 -3.68
C THR A 250 12.56 16.13 -3.25
N MET A 251 13.67 16.28 -4.00
CA MET A 251 14.97 15.66 -3.73
C MET A 251 16.07 16.73 -3.69
N ASP A 252 16.88 16.68 -2.62
CA ASP A 252 18.02 17.59 -2.47
C ASP A 252 19.13 17.23 -3.46
N ASP A 253 19.58 18.22 -4.24
CA ASP A 253 20.69 18.09 -5.19
C ASP A 253 22.07 18.29 -4.55
N GLY A 254 22.12 18.60 -3.26
CA GLY A 254 23.33 18.87 -2.51
C GLY A 254 24.00 20.22 -2.89
N GLN A 255 23.31 21.11 -3.63
CA GLN A 255 23.82 22.39 -4.09
C GLN A 255 23.20 23.56 -3.34
N CYS A 256 22.67 23.34 -2.12
CA CYS A 256 22.10 24.42 -1.32
C CYS A 256 23.13 25.47 -0.95
N VAL A 257 22.77 26.75 -1.20
CA VAL A 257 23.60 27.92 -0.90
C VAL A 257 22.96 28.67 0.27
N PHE A 258 23.70 28.80 1.35
CA PHE A 258 23.27 29.54 2.54
C PHE A 258 23.97 30.91 2.60
N ASP A 259 23.19 31.96 2.81
CA ASP A 259 23.74 33.28 3.06
C ASP A 259 23.92 33.48 4.57
N PHE A 260 25.17 33.40 5.00
CA PHE A 260 25.56 33.61 6.41
C PHE A 260 25.93 35.08 6.70
N THR A 261 25.64 36.03 5.81
CA THR A 261 26.08 37.42 5.95
C THR A 261 25.36 38.20 7.05
N ASN A 262 24.20 37.71 7.55
CA ASN A 262 23.38 38.43 8.54
C ASN A 262 23.10 37.70 9.88
N ASP A 263 23.40 36.41 9.98
CA ASP A 263 23.21 35.67 11.24
C ASP A 263 24.14 34.47 11.24
N CYS A 264 25.37 34.69 11.57
CA CYS A 264 26.40 33.66 11.64
C CYS A 264 26.56 33.25 13.12
N PRO A 265 25.75 32.26 13.63
CA PRO A 265 25.80 31.86 15.04
C PRO A 265 27.19 31.33 15.44
N ALA A 266 27.99 30.96 14.47
CA ALA A 266 29.32 30.46 14.65
C ALA A 266 30.40 31.58 14.62
N ASP A 267 30.07 32.82 14.21
CA ASP A 267 30.87 34.02 14.37
C ASP A 267 30.65 34.60 15.78
N VAL A 268 31.22 33.92 16.75
CA VAL A 268 31.03 34.25 18.19
C VAL A 268 31.83 35.46 18.63
N ASN A 269 32.80 35.90 17.82
CA ASN A 269 33.60 37.09 18.11
C ASN A 269 33.10 38.34 17.36
N GLY A 270 32.20 38.19 16.37
CA GLY A 270 31.57 39.28 15.61
C GLY A 270 32.46 39.93 14.57
N ASP A 271 33.48 39.24 14.08
CA ASP A 271 34.41 39.79 13.08
C ASP A 271 33.94 39.58 11.64
N GLY A 272 32.81 38.92 11.41
CA GLY A 272 32.20 38.64 10.11
C GLY A 272 32.79 37.42 9.40
N GLN A 273 33.61 36.61 10.06
CA GLN A 273 34.18 35.38 9.50
C GLN A 273 34.11 34.28 10.54
N VAL A 274 33.71 33.07 10.12
CA VAL A 274 33.81 31.87 10.95
C VAL A 274 35.18 31.23 10.79
N GLY A 275 36.01 31.31 11.80
CA GLY A 275 37.40 30.87 11.74
C GLY A 275 38.00 30.43 13.07
N THR A 276 39.32 30.27 13.09
CA THR A 276 40.06 29.94 14.30
C THR A 276 39.83 30.91 15.47
N PRO A 277 39.67 32.25 15.23
CA PRO A 277 39.36 33.19 16.31
C PRO A 277 38.08 32.90 17.05
N ASP A 278 37.02 32.46 16.35
CA ASP A 278 35.70 32.09 16.94
C ASP A 278 35.84 30.86 17.83
N LEU A 279 36.54 29.85 17.33
CA LEU A 279 36.82 28.67 18.10
C LEU A 279 37.59 28.99 19.37
N LEU A 280 38.60 29.86 19.31
CA LEU A 280 39.38 30.31 20.47
C LEU A 280 38.51 31.13 21.41
N PHE A 281 37.63 31.98 20.92
CA PHE A 281 36.68 32.74 21.71
C PHE A 281 35.71 31.81 22.44
N PHE A 282 35.10 30.86 21.70
CA PHE A 282 34.25 29.82 22.31
C PHE A 282 34.95 29.03 23.38
N LEU A 283 36.18 28.57 23.12
CA LEU A 283 36.96 27.80 24.08
C LEU A 283 37.34 28.63 25.30
N SER A 284 37.53 29.94 25.18
CA SER A 284 37.80 30.85 26.28
C SER A 284 36.61 31.00 27.25
N GLN A 285 35.41 30.77 26.74
CA GLN A 285 34.16 30.81 27.52
C GLN A 285 33.70 29.43 28.02
N PHE A 286 34.38 28.38 27.57
CA PHE A 286 33.99 27.01 27.94
C PHE A 286 34.23 26.75 29.42
N GLY A 287 33.18 26.41 30.13
CA GLY A 287 33.19 26.17 31.57
C GLY A 287 32.78 27.36 32.43
N ASN A 288 32.49 28.51 31.83
CA ASN A 288 31.89 29.63 32.55
C ASN A 288 30.38 29.40 32.72
N TYR A 289 29.85 29.79 33.86
CA TYR A 289 28.38 29.78 34.08
C TYR A 289 27.75 31.00 33.45
N CYS A 290 26.65 30.80 32.72
CA CYS A 290 25.80 31.90 32.30
C CYS A 290 25.07 32.47 33.52
N PRO A 291 25.12 33.80 33.78
CA PRO A 291 24.26 34.40 34.79
C PRO A 291 22.78 34.27 34.33
N GLU A 292 21.88 33.92 35.28
CA GLU A 292 20.44 33.86 35.04
C GLU A 292 19.87 35.22 34.67
#